data_8e823da420f2ac46bdefe28cfb483123
#
_entry.id   8e823da420f2ac46bdefe28cfb483123
#
_cell.length_a   1.000
_cell.length_b   1.000
_cell.length_c   1.000
_cell.angle_alpha   90.00
_cell.angle_beta   90.00
_cell.angle_gamma   90.00
#
_symmetry.space_group_name_H-M   'P 1'
#
loop_
_entity.id
_entity.type
_entity.pdbx_description
1 polymer ?
#
loop_
_entity_poly.entity_id
_entity_poly.type
_entity_poly.pdbx_seq_one_letter_code
_entity_poly.pdbx_strand_id
1 'polypeptide(L)'
;MSSVCVITRAVLKEHTEPVLTSFYLEKDKLTEVHPHLEGRSLLGNIYVGKVKHVVKNIDAAFVEIAGGQTCYLPFKEAQAPVLTNRRWDGRLLAGDEILVQVMRDALKTKEPALTAKISLEGRLAAVVLDGGHGVRYSKQLPKEAADHFREVLQSVTVPDGMTLVVRTAAGDAADIALLREASALLEKAQKLLSVGRSRTVFSMISEERPGWLIELLSHKQLPDKIVTDETLVYTALEDLYGSGASGIEKKLPAAAADSVERFGKRTPELPGGTKCPEISFYRDSRPNLFALYGLAGKLEEALLKRVWLKSGGYLVIEPTEALTVIDVN
;
A
#
# COMPACT_ATOMS: atom_id res chain seq x y z
N MET A 1 16.31 -13.98 -17.59
CA MET A 1 15.87 -15.14 -16.80
C MET A 1 14.40 -14.91 -16.52
N SER A 2 13.49 -15.82 -16.86
CA SER A 2 12.07 -15.57 -16.67
C SER A 2 11.67 -15.71 -15.21
N SER A 3 11.21 -14.63 -14.62
CA SER A 3 10.60 -14.57 -13.30
C SER A 3 9.07 -14.51 -13.45
N VAL A 4 8.34 -15.23 -12.61
CA VAL A 4 6.88 -15.30 -12.65
C VAL A 4 6.32 -15.03 -11.27
N CYS A 5 5.35 -14.13 -11.17
CA CYS A 5 4.52 -13.97 -9.98
C CYS A 5 3.15 -14.61 -10.23
N VAL A 6 2.76 -15.56 -9.39
CA VAL A 6 1.45 -16.20 -9.41
C VAL A 6 0.65 -15.65 -8.24
N ILE A 7 -0.46 -14.96 -8.52
CA ILE A 7 -1.35 -14.41 -7.49
C ILE A 7 -2.66 -15.20 -7.52
N THR A 8 -2.89 -16.02 -6.51
CA THR A 8 -4.03 -16.94 -6.43
C THR A 8 -4.42 -17.20 -4.98
N ARG A 9 -5.61 -17.79 -4.78
CA ARG A 9 -6.04 -18.20 -3.44
C ARG A 9 -5.45 -19.55 -3.07
N ALA A 10 -4.84 -19.62 -1.89
CA ALA A 10 -4.23 -20.83 -1.35
C ALA A 10 -4.66 -21.07 0.09
N VAL A 11 -4.90 -22.35 0.43
CA VAL A 11 -5.11 -22.77 1.82
C VAL A 11 -3.73 -22.95 2.44
N LEU A 12 -3.38 -22.07 3.38
CA LEU A 12 -2.12 -22.12 4.13
C LEU A 12 -2.34 -22.86 5.45
N LYS A 13 -1.29 -23.52 5.99
CA LYS A 13 -1.39 -24.40 7.18
C LYS A 13 -2.08 -23.74 8.40
N GLU A 14 -1.98 -22.43 8.55
CA GLU A 14 -2.53 -21.69 9.69
C GLU A 14 -3.92 -21.09 9.40
N HIS A 15 -4.46 -21.30 8.19
CA HIS A 15 -5.73 -20.73 7.75
C HIS A 15 -6.68 -21.82 7.27
N THR A 16 -7.93 -21.78 7.73
CA THR A 16 -8.98 -22.68 7.28
C THR A 16 -9.60 -22.25 5.95
N GLU A 17 -9.56 -20.93 5.66
CA GLU A 17 -10.09 -20.33 4.44
C GLU A 17 -8.95 -20.04 3.46
N PRO A 18 -9.22 -20.11 2.13
CA PRO A 18 -8.24 -19.74 1.12
C PRO A 18 -7.86 -18.26 1.23
N VAL A 19 -6.57 -17.97 1.35
CA VAL A 19 -6.00 -16.64 1.42
C VAL A 19 -5.41 -16.25 0.09
N LEU A 20 -5.69 -15.03 -0.40
CA LEU A 20 -5.02 -14.49 -1.57
C LEU A 20 -3.52 -14.43 -1.28
N THR A 21 -2.71 -15.01 -2.14
CA THR A 21 -1.26 -15.16 -1.90
C THR A 21 -0.48 -14.93 -3.19
N SER A 22 0.58 -14.12 -3.10
CA SER A 22 1.56 -13.93 -4.17
C SER A 22 2.70 -14.94 -4.01
N PHE A 23 2.98 -15.70 -5.07
CA PHE A 23 4.06 -16.66 -5.15
C PHE A 23 5.04 -16.21 -6.23
N TYR A 24 6.28 -15.94 -5.86
CA TYR A 24 7.33 -15.55 -6.80
C TYR A 24 8.19 -16.76 -7.15
N LEU A 25 8.37 -16.97 -8.44
CA LEU A 25 9.13 -18.09 -8.99
C LEU A 25 10.24 -17.57 -9.89
N GLU A 26 11.45 -18.05 -9.66
CA GLU A 26 12.60 -17.89 -10.56
C GLU A 26 13.06 -19.24 -11.07
N LYS A 27 13.09 -19.43 -12.39
CA LYS A 27 13.43 -20.74 -13.02
C LYS A 27 12.64 -21.90 -12.40
N ASP A 28 11.34 -21.71 -12.19
CA ASP A 28 10.42 -22.66 -11.58
C ASP A 28 10.67 -23.00 -10.09
N LYS A 29 11.57 -22.31 -9.42
CA LYS A 29 11.78 -22.42 -7.97
C LYS A 29 11.06 -21.29 -7.25
N LEU A 30 10.37 -21.62 -6.16
CA LEU A 30 9.73 -20.67 -5.27
C LEU A 30 10.78 -19.87 -4.52
N THR A 31 10.76 -18.55 -4.66
CA THR A 31 11.71 -17.62 -4.00
C THR A 31 11.05 -16.83 -2.88
N GLU A 32 9.79 -16.43 -3.07
CA GLU A 32 9.07 -15.63 -2.08
C GLU A 32 7.60 -16.03 -2.04
N VAL A 33 6.97 -15.90 -0.87
CA VAL A 33 5.54 -16.14 -0.64
C VAL A 33 4.99 -15.04 0.25
N HIS A 34 3.97 -14.35 -0.22
CA HIS A 34 3.32 -13.26 0.50
C HIS A 34 1.81 -13.50 0.61
N PRO A 35 1.31 -13.96 1.78
CA PRO A 35 -0.13 -14.06 2.02
C PRO A 35 -0.74 -12.68 2.29
N HIS A 36 -1.87 -12.40 1.64
CA HIS A 36 -2.61 -11.14 1.74
C HIS A 36 -3.94 -11.39 2.45
N LEU A 37 -4.01 -11.05 3.72
CA LEU A 37 -5.22 -11.22 4.54
C LEU A 37 -6.24 -10.15 4.17
N GLU A 38 -7.19 -10.50 3.32
CA GLU A 38 -8.27 -9.59 2.88
C GLU A 38 -9.13 -9.14 4.07
N GLY A 39 -9.49 -7.85 4.06
CA GLY A 39 -10.43 -7.26 5.00
C GLY A 39 -9.95 -7.15 6.45
N ARG A 40 -8.71 -7.53 6.78
CA ARG A 40 -8.16 -7.42 8.15
C ARG A 40 -7.29 -6.20 8.37
N SER A 41 -6.58 -5.72 7.34
CA SER A 41 -5.76 -4.52 7.46
C SER A 41 -6.57 -3.27 7.14
N LEU A 42 -6.57 -2.34 8.07
CA LEU A 42 -7.10 -1.00 7.86
C LEU A 42 -5.97 -0.01 7.54
N LEU A 43 -4.72 -0.48 7.53
CA LEU A 43 -3.52 0.34 7.37
C LEU A 43 -3.61 1.21 6.11
N GLY A 44 -3.35 2.51 6.27
CA GLY A 44 -3.40 3.48 5.18
C GLY A 44 -4.79 4.00 4.84
N ASN A 45 -5.87 3.31 5.21
CA ASN A 45 -7.24 3.74 4.94
C ASN A 45 -7.55 5.06 5.65
N ILE A 46 -8.31 5.92 4.97
CA ILE A 46 -8.68 7.26 5.46
C ILE A 46 -10.18 7.33 5.71
N TYR A 47 -10.54 7.83 6.89
CA TYR A 47 -11.94 7.91 7.36
C TYR A 47 -12.29 9.30 7.87
N VAL A 48 -13.59 9.62 7.88
CA VAL A 48 -14.15 10.62 8.78
C VAL A 48 -14.50 9.91 10.08
N GLY A 49 -13.66 10.04 11.09
CA GLY A 49 -13.87 9.45 12.41
C GLY A 49 -14.56 10.44 13.38
N LYS A 50 -15.13 9.91 14.47
CA LYS A 50 -15.73 10.69 15.55
C LYS A 50 -14.94 10.50 16.85
N VAL A 51 -14.49 11.60 17.45
CA VAL A 51 -13.83 11.58 18.75
C VAL A 51 -14.86 11.19 19.82
N LYS A 52 -14.65 10.05 20.44
CA LYS A 52 -15.51 9.54 21.54
C LYS A 52 -15.05 10.08 22.89
N HIS A 53 -13.75 9.93 23.16
CA HIS A 53 -13.15 10.32 24.43
C HIS A 53 -11.81 11.00 24.22
N VAL A 54 -11.55 12.03 25.01
CA VAL A 54 -10.26 12.72 25.10
C VAL A 54 -9.64 12.42 26.45
N VAL A 55 -8.50 11.76 26.47
CA VAL A 55 -7.85 11.23 27.69
C VAL A 55 -6.50 11.92 27.87
N LYS A 56 -6.49 13.02 28.63
CA LYS A 56 -5.33 13.90 28.82
C LYS A 56 -4.15 13.24 29.52
N ASN A 57 -4.40 12.33 30.44
CA ASN A 57 -3.34 11.66 31.23
C ASN A 57 -2.49 10.68 30.41
N ILE A 58 -2.92 10.31 29.20
CA ILE A 58 -2.14 9.50 28.25
C ILE A 58 -1.86 10.23 26.92
N ASP A 59 -2.12 11.55 26.87
CA ASP A 59 -1.94 12.40 25.70
C ASP A 59 -2.55 11.81 24.42
N ALA A 60 -3.82 11.37 24.50
CA ALA A 60 -4.50 10.71 23.40
C ALA A 60 -6.01 10.92 23.40
N ALA A 61 -6.62 10.62 22.26
CA ALA A 61 -8.05 10.47 22.09
C ALA A 61 -8.40 9.09 21.55
N PHE A 62 -9.63 8.65 21.80
CA PHE A 62 -10.23 7.49 21.16
C PHE A 62 -11.22 7.96 20.12
N VAL A 63 -11.03 7.49 18.89
CA VAL A 63 -11.80 7.89 17.71
C VAL A 63 -12.49 6.65 17.16
N GLU A 64 -13.79 6.73 16.97
CA GLU A 64 -14.56 5.71 16.28
C GLU A 64 -14.54 5.97 14.78
N ILE A 65 -14.26 4.95 14.00
CA ILE A 65 -14.32 4.93 12.53
C ILE A 65 -15.45 4.01 12.04
N ALA A 66 -15.52 3.75 10.74
CA ALA A 66 -16.53 2.84 10.16
C ALA A 66 -16.59 1.49 10.87
N GLY A 67 -17.80 0.88 10.90
CA GLY A 67 -18.02 -0.43 11.52
C GLY A 67 -17.98 -0.43 13.05
N GLY A 68 -18.01 0.73 13.71
CA GLY A 68 -17.95 0.83 15.18
C GLY A 68 -16.55 0.57 15.76
N GLN A 69 -15.52 0.53 14.90
CA GLN A 69 -14.14 0.31 15.32
C GLN A 69 -13.62 1.51 16.08
N THR A 70 -13.28 1.30 17.36
CA THR A 70 -12.57 2.28 18.18
C THR A 70 -11.07 2.20 17.90
N CYS A 71 -10.43 3.35 17.75
CA CYS A 71 -9.02 3.49 17.43
C CYS A 71 -8.34 4.50 18.34
N TYR A 72 -7.03 4.34 18.54
CA TYR A 72 -6.18 5.19 19.35
C TYR A 72 -5.55 6.31 18.54
N LEU A 73 -5.73 7.58 18.91
CA LEU A 73 -5.14 8.75 18.28
C LEU A 73 -4.25 9.51 19.28
N PRO A 74 -2.92 9.42 19.18
CA PRO A 74 -2.01 10.21 20.02
C PRO A 74 -2.12 11.71 19.68
N PHE A 75 -2.05 12.61 20.66
CA PHE A 75 -2.11 14.06 20.40
C PHE A 75 -0.97 14.56 19.53
N LYS A 76 0.22 13.97 19.59
CA LYS A 76 1.34 14.27 18.68
C LYS A 76 1.01 14.04 17.20
N GLU A 77 0.04 13.18 16.91
CA GLU A 77 -0.46 12.89 15.58
C GLU A 77 -1.69 13.73 15.18
N ALA A 78 -2.18 14.60 16.08
CA ALA A 78 -3.35 15.45 15.89
C ALA A 78 -3.05 16.93 16.13
N GLN A 79 -1.88 17.43 15.73
CA GLN A 79 -1.45 18.80 16.00
C GLN A 79 -2.17 19.85 15.12
N ALA A 80 -2.49 19.49 13.87
CA ALA A 80 -3.23 20.35 12.94
C ALA A 80 -4.26 19.50 12.16
N PRO A 81 -5.25 18.93 12.86
CA PRO A 81 -6.22 18.03 12.26
C PRO A 81 -7.20 18.78 11.36
N VAL A 82 -7.69 18.08 10.35
CA VAL A 82 -8.83 18.55 9.56
C VAL A 82 -10.11 18.09 10.24
N LEU A 83 -10.83 19.02 10.85
CA LEU A 83 -12.18 18.78 11.40
C LEU A 83 -13.21 19.07 10.32
N THR A 84 -14.30 18.26 10.30
CA THR A 84 -15.38 18.41 9.31
C THR A 84 -16.60 19.14 9.88
N ASN A 85 -16.78 19.11 11.19
CA ASN A 85 -17.94 19.72 11.86
C ASN A 85 -17.67 21.09 12.52
N ARG A 86 -16.41 21.49 12.68
CA ARG A 86 -16.04 22.81 13.19
C ARG A 86 -14.63 23.23 12.72
N ARG A 87 -14.24 24.45 12.98
CA ARG A 87 -12.86 24.92 12.77
C ARG A 87 -11.96 24.47 13.92
N TRP A 88 -10.72 24.10 13.59
CA TRP A 88 -9.70 23.80 14.57
C TRP A 88 -9.31 25.04 15.39
N ASP A 89 -9.34 24.91 16.72
CA ASP A 89 -9.02 25.97 17.69
C ASP A 89 -7.85 25.61 18.62
N GLY A 90 -7.08 24.57 18.26
CA GLY A 90 -5.97 24.07 19.08
C GLY A 90 -6.36 23.00 20.09
N ARG A 91 -7.63 22.59 20.14
CA ARG A 91 -8.13 21.59 21.09
C ARG A 91 -8.98 20.53 20.39
N LEU A 92 -8.73 19.28 20.73
CA LEU A 92 -9.58 18.15 20.34
C LEU A 92 -10.65 17.93 21.41
N LEU A 93 -11.91 17.84 21.00
CA LEU A 93 -13.05 17.67 21.89
C LEU A 93 -13.81 16.38 21.56
N ALA A 94 -14.48 15.82 22.57
CA ALA A 94 -15.44 14.74 22.32
C ALA A 94 -16.57 15.24 21.41
N GLY A 95 -16.92 14.45 20.40
CA GLY A 95 -17.89 14.82 19.38
C GLY A 95 -17.29 15.46 18.13
N ASP A 96 -15.99 15.81 18.12
CA ASP A 96 -15.32 16.28 16.91
C ASP A 96 -15.36 15.20 15.81
N GLU A 97 -15.67 15.65 14.61
CA GLU A 97 -15.56 14.82 13.41
C GLU A 97 -14.24 15.17 12.70
N ILE A 98 -13.40 14.18 12.51
CA ILE A 98 -12.00 14.36 12.14
C ILE A 98 -11.59 13.45 10.99
N LEU A 99 -10.86 13.98 10.01
CA LEU A 99 -10.18 13.15 9.01
C LEU A 99 -8.99 12.46 9.64
N VAL A 100 -8.96 11.13 9.54
CA VAL A 100 -7.90 10.29 10.13
C VAL A 100 -7.46 9.22 9.14
N GLN A 101 -6.19 8.85 9.23
CA GLN A 101 -5.59 7.73 8.50
C GLN A 101 -5.13 6.67 9.50
N VAL A 102 -5.35 5.40 9.18
CA VAL A 102 -4.87 4.29 10.00
C VAL A 102 -3.37 4.14 9.76
N MET A 103 -2.57 4.33 10.80
CA MET A 103 -1.11 4.21 10.74
C MET A 103 -0.58 2.87 11.26
N ARG A 104 -1.41 2.11 11.96
CA ARG A 104 -1.09 0.77 12.46
C ARG A 104 -2.37 0.01 12.75
N ASP A 105 -2.42 -1.25 12.30
CA ASP A 105 -3.50 -2.18 12.62
C ASP A 105 -3.54 -2.55 14.11
N ALA A 106 -4.66 -3.13 14.51
CA ALA A 106 -4.80 -3.76 15.82
C ALA A 106 -3.73 -4.84 16.03
N LEU A 107 -3.12 -4.86 17.18
CA LEU A 107 -2.13 -5.88 17.52
C LEU A 107 -2.47 -6.50 18.88
N LYS A 108 -2.86 -7.76 18.89
CA LYS A 108 -3.30 -8.48 20.09
C LYS A 108 -4.44 -7.73 20.78
N THR A 109 -4.19 -7.15 21.95
CA THR A 109 -5.16 -6.39 22.75
C THR A 109 -5.11 -4.88 22.54
N LYS A 110 -4.27 -4.40 21.60
CA LYS A 110 -4.12 -2.95 21.32
C LYS A 110 -5.00 -2.55 20.14
N GLU A 111 -5.75 -1.47 20.32
CA GLU A 111 -6.56 -0.87 19.27
C GLU A 111 -5.69 -0.40 18.09
N PRO A 112 -6.26 -0.31 16.86
CA PRO A 112 -5.60 0.32 15.74
C PRO A 112 -5.18 1.74 16.11
N ALA A 113 -4.04 2.20 15.57
CA ALA A 113 -3.56 3.55 15.79
C ALA A 113 -3.83 4.44 14.58
N LEU A 114 -4.24 5.68 14.86
CA LEU A 114 -4.56 6.68 13.86
C LEU A 114 -3.54 7.83 13.86
N THR A 115 -3.49 8.53 12.74
CA THR A 115 -2.89 9.86 12.59
C THR A 115 -3.88 10.80 11.92
N ALA A 116 -3.86 12.08 12.30
CA ALA A 116 -4.54 13.14 11.56
C ALA A 116 -3.58 13.85 10.57
N LYS A 117 -2.29 13.47 10.54
CA LYS A 117 -1.33 13.88 9.52
C LYS A 117 -1.44 12.93 8.34
N ILE A 118 -2.47 13.11 7.53
CA ILE A 118 -2.75 12.23 6.39
C ILE A 118 -1.63 12.34 5.37
N SER A 119 -1.02 11.21 5.01
CA SER A 119 0.05 11.12 4.02
C SER A 119 -0.44 10.39 2.77
N LEU A 120 -0.29 11.03 1.63
CA LEU A 120 -0.49 10.42 0.32
C LEU A 120 0.88 10.14 -0.29
N GLU A 121 1.27 8.88 -0.29
CA GLU A 121 2.61 8.48 -0.70
C GLU A 121 2.67 8.15 -2.18
N GLY A 122 3.70 8.68 -2.84
CA GLY A 122 4.18 8.29 -4.14
C GLY A 122 5.59 7.71 -4.02
N ARG A 123 6.19 7.41 -5.16
CA ARG A 123 7.55 6.90 -5.24
C ARG A 123 8.60 8.00 -5.01
N LEU A 124 8.46 9.13 -5.72
CA LEU A 124 9.41 10.23 -5.75
C LEU A 124 9.05 11.32 -4.74
N ALA A 125 7.75 11.47 -4.45
CA ALA A 125 7.23 12.48 -3.56
C ALA A 125 6.13 11.91 -2.65
N ALA A 126 5.79 12.66 -1.59
CA ALA A 126 4.61 12.47 -0.77
C ALA A 126 3.95 13.81 -0.48
N VAL A 127 2.63 13.84 -0.29
CA VAL A 127 1.91 15.02 0.19
C VAL A 127 1.35 14.71 1.56
N VAL A 128 1.68 15.56 2.55
CA VAL A 128 1.23 15.40 3.94
C VAL A 128 0.29 16.54 4.29
N LEU A 129 -0.88 16.22 4.82
CA LEU A 129 -1.84 17.15 5.39
C LEU A 129 -1.48 17.35 6.86
N ASP A 130 -0.54 18.24 7.14
CA ASP A 130 0.01 18.47 8.48
C ASP A 130 -0.18 19.92 8.99
N GLY A 131 -0.97 20.71 8.27
CA GLY A 131 -1.15 22.14 8.55
C GLY A 131 0.03 23.01 8.10
N GLY A 132 1.04 22.40 7.45
CA GLY A 132 2.21 23.08 6.93
C GLY A 132 1.97 23.73 5.56
N HIS A 133 3.05 24.16 4.93
CA HIS A 133 3.06 24.66 3.56
C HIS A 133 4.44 24.46 2.91
N GLY A 134 4.48 24.47 1.60
CA GLY A 134 5.72 24.43 0.83
C GLY A 134 6.30 23.03 0.67
N VAL A 135 7.60 23.00 0.34
CA VAL A 135 8.31 21.77 -0.03
C VAL A 135 9.35 21.42 1.02
N ARG A 136 9.40 20.17 1.42
CA ARG A 136 10.46 19.59 2.26
C ARG A 136 11.21 18.51 1.49
N TYR A 137 12.47 18.30 1.84
CA TYR A 137 13.34 17.32 1.20
C TYR A 137 13.76 16.26 2.20
N SER A 138 13.84 14.99 1.76
CA SER A 138 14.36 13.90 2.58
C SER A 138 15.77 14.24 3.05
N LYS A 139 16.07 13.96 4.31
CA LYS A 139 17.41 14.14 4.88
C LYS A 139 18.48 13.24 4.23
N GLN A 140 18.05 12.18 3.57
CA GLN A 140 18.94 11.22 2.88
C GLN A 140 19.11 11.58 1.39
N LEU A 141 18.43 12.62 0.89
CA LEU A 141 18.63 13.10 -0.46
C LEU A 141 19.96 13.88 -0.52
N PRO A 142 20.84 13.62 -1.53
CA PRO A 142 22.06 14.40 -1.72
C PRO A 142 21.76 15.91 -1.80
N LYS A 143 22.64 16.72 -1.23
CA LYS A 143 22.42 18.17 -1.17
C LYS A 143 22.27 18.80 -2.55
N GLU A 144 23.12 18.38 -3.49
CA GLU A 144 23.09 18.85 -4.88
C GLU A 144 21.75 18.55 -5.55
N ALA A 145 21.19 17.34 -5.32
CA ALA A 145 19.87 16.95 -5.83
C ALA A 145 18.77 17.76 -5.16
N ALA A 146 18.86 18.03 -3.86
CA ALA A 146 17.87 18.83 -3.15
C ALA A 146 17.88 20.30 -3.64
N ASP A 147 19.05 20.87 -3.93
CA ASP A 147 19.20 22.22 -4.46
C ASP A 147 18.65 22.31 -5.88
N HIS A 148 18.96 21.33 -6.74
CA HIS A 148 18.38 21.19 -8.07
C HIS A 148 16.84 21.11 -8.04
N PHE A 149 16.27 20.23 -7.23
CA PHE A 149 14.81 20.09 -7.14
C PHE A 149 14.13 21.31 -6.49
N ARG A 150 14.84 22.13 -5.75
CA ARG A 150 14.30 23.41 -5.26
C ARG A 150 14.02 24.36 -6.42
N GLU A 151 14.86 24.37 -7.44
CA GLU A 151 14.65 25.16 -8.66
C GLU A 151 13.53 24.55 -9.52
N VAL A 152 13.56 23.24 -9.74
CA VAL A 152 12.55 22.53 -10.54
C VAL A 152 11.14 22.69 -9.98
N LEU A 153 10.98 22.66 -8.65
CA LEU A 153 9.68 22.74 -7.99
C LEU A 153 9.20 24.17 -7.69
N GLN A 154 9.95 25.21 -8.10
CA GLN A 154 9.49 26.62 -7.94
C GLN A 154 8.15 26.91 -8.62
N SER A 155 7.86 26.22 -9.73
CA SER A 155 6.60 26.36 -10.46
C SER A 155 5.42 25.61 -9.82
N VAL A 156 5.68 24.75 -8.82
CA VAL A 156 4.64 23.94 -8.16
C VAL A 156 4.09 24.70 -6.97
N THR A 157 2.82 25.08 -7.04
CA THR A 157 2.12 25.71 -5.92
C THR A 157 1.62 24.65 -4.96
N VAL A 158 2.13 24.65 -3.73
CA VAL A 158 1.65 23.79 -2.65
C VAL A 158 0.58 24.57 -1.86
N PRO A 159 -0.67 24.07 -1.79
CA PRO A 159 -1.74 24.72 -1.05
C PRO A 159 -1.46 24.77 0.46
N ASP A 160 -2.04 25.78 1.12
CA ASP A 160 -1.97 25.89 2.58
C ASP A 160 -2.57 24.66 3.26
N GLY A 161 -1.93 24.24 4.35
CA GLY A 161 -2.29 23.05 5.09
C GLY A 161 -1.66 21.76 4.55
N MET A 162 -0.88 21.85 3.48
CA MET A 162 -0.19 20.72 2.85
C MET A 162 1.32 20.95 2.82
N THR A 163 2.06 19.86 2.97
CA THR A 163 3.51 19.83 2.74
C THR A 163 3.82 18.82 1.65
N LEU A 164 4.50 19.23 0.59
CA LEU A 164 5.08 18.34 -0.40
C LEU A 164 6.45 17.87 0.08
N VAL A 165 6.67 16.56 0.16
CA VAL A 165 7.94 15.96 0.61
C VAL A 165 8.60 15.26 -0.57
N VAL A 166 9.78 15.71 -0.98
CA VAL A 166 10.62 15.03 -1.98
C VAL A 166 11.36 13.89 -1.30
N ARG A 167 11.18 12.67 -1.81
CA ARG A 167 11.75 11.45 -1.23
C ARG A 167 13.16 11.18 -1.77
N THR A 168 13.90 10.33 -1.07
CA THR A 168 15.27 9.94 -1.49
C THR A 168 15.31 9.31 -2.88
N ALA A 169 14.27 8.56 -3.25
CA ALA A 169 14.16 7.93 -4.56
C ALA A 169 14.03 8.93 -5.73
N ALA A 170 13.81 10.22 -5.46
CA ALA A 170 13.83 11.25 -6.49
C ALA A 170 15.24 11.56 -7.00
N GLY A 171 16.31 11.23 -6.22
CA GLY A 171 17.67 11.60 -6.56
C GLY A 171 18.16 11.15 -7.95
N ASP A 172 17.67 10.01 -8.43
CA ASP A 172 18.00 9.45 -9.74
C ASP A 172 16.85 9.60 -10.76
N ALA A 173 15.84 10.39 -10.45
CA ALA A 173 14.64 10.53 -11.30
C ALA A 173 14.75 11.74 -12.24
N ALA A 174 14.11 11.63 -13.41
CA ALA A 174 13.97 12.79 -14.30
C ALA A 174 13.04 13.84 -13.69
N ASP A 175 13.36 15.13 -13.89
CA ASP A 175 12.57 16.27 -13.36
C ASP A 175 11.09 16.19 -13.72
N ILE A 176 10.80 15.82 -14.97
CA ILE A 176 9.43 15.70 -15.45
C ILE A 176 8.63 14.63 -14.70
N ALA A 177 9.28 13.55 -14.27
CA ALA A 177 8.62 12.49 -13.49
C ALA A 177 8.26 12.99 -12.09
N LEU A 178 9.18 13.70 -11.43
CA LEU A 178 8.93 14.32 -10.13
C LEU A 178 7.80 15.36 -10.22
N LEU A 179 7.83 16.25 -11.22
CA LEU A 179 6.80 17.28 -11.42
C LEU A 179 5.42 16.66 -11.63
N ARG A 180 5.32 15.64 -12.47
CA ARG A 180 4.06 14.93 -12.72
C ARG A 180 3.52 14.25 -11.46
N GLU A 181 4.38 13.53 -10.74
CA GLU A 181 3.96 12.85 -9.52
C GLU A 181 3.55 13.85 -8.42
N ALA A 182 4.33 14.90 -8.22
CA ALA A 182 4.02 15.95 -7.25
C ALA A 182 2.67 16.62 -7.55
N SER A 183 2.44 17.05 -8.80
CA SER A 183 1.18 17.67 -9.22
C SER A 183 -0.01 16.73 -9.02
N ALA A 184 0.16 15.49 -9.38
CA ALA A 184 -0.87 14.46 -9.25
C ALA A 184 -1.21 14.16 -7.78
N LEU A 185 -0.22 14.13 -6.88
CA LEU A 185 -0.45 13.93 -5.44
C LEU A 185 -1.14 15.14 -4.81
N LEU A 186 -0.75 16.36 -5.19
CA LEU A 186 -1.40 17.60 -4.72
C LEU A 186 -2.88 17.66 -5.14
N GLU A 187 -3.18 17.31 -6.40
CA GLU A 187 -4.57 17.24 -6.89
C GLU A 187 -5.37 16.17 -6.12
N LYS A 188 -4.79 14.99 -5.90
CA LYS A 188 -5.40 13.92 -5.09
C LYS A 188 -5.67 14.39 -3.66
N ALA A 189 -4.74 15.11 -3.04
CA ALA A 189 -4.88 15.63 -1.69
C ALA A 189 -6.01 16.69 -1.59
N GLN A 190 -6.10 17.60 -2.55
CA GLN A 190 -7.18 18.58 -2.63
C GLN A 190 -8.54 17.93 -2.78
N LYS A 191 -8.65 16.93 -3.68
CA LYS A 191 -9.87 16.15 -3.89
C LYS A 191 -10.27 15.40 -2.61
N LEU A 192 -9.30 14.78 -1.93
CA LEU A 192 -9.52 14.08 -0.66
C LEU A 192 -10.09 15.03 0.40
N LEU A 193 -9.51 16.22 0.56
CA LEU A 193 -10.02 17.23 1.50
C LEU A 193 -11.44 17.69 1.16
N SER A 194 -11.72 17.93 -0.13
CA SER A 194 -13.05 18.32 -0.60
C SER A 194 -14.08 17.22 -0.29
N VAL A 195 -13.77 15.96 -0.66
CA VAL A 195 -14.63 14.81 -0.39
C VAL A 195 -14.80 14.60 1.11
N GLY A 196 -13.71 14.64 1.89
CA GLY A 196 -13.74 14.43 3.33
C GLY A 196 -14.63 15.45 4.07
N ARG A 197 -14.62 16.71 3.63
CA ARG A 197 -15.49 17.76 4.21
C ARG A 197 -16.96 17.61 3.84
N SER A 198 -17.29 16.91 2.76
CA SER A 198 -18.67 16.71 2.28
C SER A 198 -19.28 15.37 2.74
N ARG A 199 -18.48 14.46 3.26
CA ARG A 199 -18.93 13.12 3.70
C ARG A 199 -19.39 13.15 5.13
N THR A 200 -20.35 12.27 5.41
CA THR A 200 -20.85 12.04 6.77
C THR A 200 -19.80 11.33 7.63
N VAL A 201 -19.92 11.49 8.94
CA VAL A 201 -19.09 10.75 9.91
C VAL A 201 -19.19 9.24 9.66
N PHE A 202 -18.10 8.52 9.95
CA PHE A 202 -17.89 7.09 9.69
C PHE A 202 -17.75 6.69 8.23
N SER A 203 -17.71 7.66 7.29
CA SER A 203 -17.43 7.35 5.89
C SER A 203 -15.95 7.01 5.70
N MET A 204 -15.69 5.96 4.93
CA MET A 204 -14.37 5.73 4.35
C MET A 204 -14.18 6.69 3.17
N ILE A 205 -13.11 7.48 3.19
CA ILE A 205 -12.81 8.50 2.18
C ILE A 205 -11.87 7.96 1.12
N SER A 206 -10.89 7.16 1.56
CA SER A 206 -9.93 6.51 0.67
C SER A 206 -9.55 5.17 1.26
N GLU A 207 -9.60 4.15 0.42
CA GLU A 207 -9.02 2.85 0.70
C GLU A 207 -7.59 2.84 0.18
N GLU A 208 -6.66 2.33 0.97
CA GLU A 208 -5.29 2.13 0.51
C GLU A 208 -5.27 1.04 -0.56
N ARG A 209 -4.20 1.02 -1.35
CA ARG A 209 -4.04 -0.05 -2.35
C ARG A 209 -4.06 -1.40 -1.66
N PRO A 210 -4.63 -2.44 -2.31
CA PRO A 210 -4.60 -3.79 -1.77
C PRO A 210 -3.18 -4.23 -1.41
N GLY A 211 -3.03 -4.98 -0.31
CA GLY A 211 -1.72 -5.40 0.19
C GLY A 211 -0.85 -6.10 -0.86
N TRP A 212 -1.47 -6.94 -1.72
CA TRP A 212 -0.77 -7.59 -2.82
C TRP A 212 -0.19 -6.60 -3.85
N LEU A 213 -0.86 -5.46 -4.04
CA LEU A 213 -0.38 -4.44 -4.98
C LEU A 213 0.75 -3.60 -4.37
N ILE A 214 0.64 -3.26 -3.08
CA ILE A 214 1.70 -2.56 -2.34
C ILE A 214 2.96 -3.42 -2.34
N GLU A 215 2.81 -4.71 -2.04
CA GLU A 215 3.90 -5.68 -2.03
C GLU A 215 4.55 -5.79 -3.42
N LEU A 216 3.75 -6.03 -4.48
CA LEU A 216 4.25 -6.11 -5.85
C LEU A 216 5.04 -4.85 -6.26
N LEU A 217 4.55 -3.66 -5.90
CA LEU A 217 5.19 -2.37 -6.23
C LEU A 217 6.42 -2.07 -5.35
N SER A 218 6.63 -2.79 -4.25
CA SER A 218 7.81 -2.64 -3.39
C SER A 218 9.06 -3.31 -3.97
N HIS A 219 8.90 -4.25 -4.90
CA HIS A 219 10.02 -4.92 -5.55
C HIS A 219 10.83 -3.96 -6.41
N LYS A 220 12.16 -4.06 -6.33
CA LYS A 220 13.08 -3.26 -7.16
C LYS A 220 12.92 -3.55 -8.65
N GLN A 221 12.64 -4.79 -8.98
CA GLN A 221 12.37 -5.26 -10.34
C GLN A 221 11.07 -6.04 -10.34
N LEU A 222 10.17 -5.69 -11.24
CA LEU A 222 8.92 -6.43 -11.44
C LEU A 222 9.22 -7.79 -12.09
N PRO A 223 8.40 -8.82 -11.82
CA PRO A 223 8.52 -10.10 -12.51
C PRO A 223 8.28 -9.93 -14.01
N ASP A 224 8.87 -10.80 -14.84
CA ASP A 224 8.64 -10.77 -16.29
C ASP A 224 7.19 -11.08 -16.65
N LYS A 225 6.54 -11.92 -15.81
CA LYS A 225 5.14 -12.34 -15.99
C LYS A 225 4.39 -12.36 -14.68
N ILE A 226 3.13 -11.90 -14.72
CA ILE A 226 2.17 -12.01 -13.61
C ILE A 226 0.99 -12.83 -14.09
N VAL A 227 0.62 -13.87 -13.35
CA VAL A 227 -0.51 -14.75 -13.66
C VAL A 227 -1.46 -14.78 -12.48
N THR A 228 -2.75 -14.61 -12.73
CA THR A 228 -3.78 -14.66 -11.70
C THR A 228 -5.07 -15.29 -12.21
N ASP A 229 -5.81 -15.95 -11.34
CA ASP A 229 -7.19 -16.42 -11.55
C ASP A 229 -8.22 -15.54 -10.82
N GLU A 230 -7.77 -14.47 -10.15
CA GLU A 230 -8.61 -13.50 -9.44
C GLU A 230 -8.95 -12.30 -10.33
N THR A 231 -10.24 -12.12 -10.63
CA THR A 231 -10.71 -11.07 -11.55
C THR A 231 -10.35 -9.66 -11.06
N LEU A 232 -10.46 -9.40 -9.76
CA LEU A 232 -10.12 -8.09 -9.18
C LEU A 232 -8.63 -7.76 -9.33
N VAL A 233 -7.77 -8.76 -9.11
CA VAL A 233 -6.31 -8.62 -9.28
C VAL A 233 -5.99 -8.34 -10.74
N TYR A 234 -6.56 -9.14 -11.66
CA TYR A 234 -6.34 -8.98 -13.10
C TYR A 234 -6.76 -7.59 -13.58
N THR A 235 -7.98 -7.14 -13.20
CA THR A 235 -8.49 -5.84 -13.62
C THR A 235 -7.59 -4.69 -13.11
N ALA A 236 -7.15 -4.76 -11.85
CA ALA A 236 -6.27 -3.75 -11.29
C ALA A 236 -4.90 -3.72 -11.98
N LEU A 237 -4.36 -4.88 -12.37
CA LEU A 237 -3.11 -4.98 -13.13
C LEU A 237 -3.25 -4.46 -14.56
N GLU A 238 -4.37 -4.77 -15.24
CA GLU A 238 -4.68 -4.24 -16.56
C GLU A 238 -4.81 -2.71 -16.55
N ASP A 239 -5.44 -2.15 -15.52
CA ASP A 239 -5.56 -0.70 -15.37
C ASP A 239 -4.20 -0.03 -15.11
N LEU A 240 -3.27 -0.74 -14.47
CA LEU A 240 -1.92 -0.24 -14.20
C LEU A 240 -0.98 -0.36 -15.40
N TYR A 241 -1.03 -1.47 -16.13
CA TYR A 241 -0.01 -1.85 -17.11
C TYR A 241 -0.57 -2.05 -18.52
N GLY A 242 -1.91 -2.12 -18.69
CA GLY A 242 -2.58 -2.55 -19.94
C GLY A 242 -2.64 -1.52 -21.06
N SER A 243 -2.05 -0.35 -20.92
CA SER A 243 -2.10 0.73 -21.95
C SER A 243 -1.26 0.49 -23.21
N GLY A 244 -0.70 -0.70 -23.40
CA GLY A 244 0.23 -1.00 -24.50
C GLY A 244 -0.05 -2.23 -25.37
N ALA A 245 -1.07 -3.03 -25.14
CA ALA A 245 -1.32 -4.25 -25.93
C ALA A 245 -2.78 -4.35 -26.41
N SER A 246 -2.92 -4.08 -27.70
CA SER A 246 -3.97 -4.49 -28.67
C SER A 246 -5.18 -5.32 -28.23
N GLY A 247 -6.38 -4.75 -28.45
CA GLY A 247 -7.42 -5.36 -29.26
C GLY A 247 -8.01 -6.70 -28.80
N ILE A 248 -8.54 -6.80 -27.58
CA ILE A 248 -9.55 -7.81 -27.27
C ILE A 248 -10.74 -7.07 -26.64
N GLU A 249 -11.91 -7.15 -27.31
CA GLU A 249 -13.16 -6.54 -26.82
C GLU A 249 -13.48 -7.02 -25.40
N LYS A 250 -13.46 -6.06 -24.46
CA LYS A 250 -13.74 -6.29 -23.04
C LYS A 250 -15.24 -6.45 -22.83
N LYS A 251 -15.73 -7.69 -22.67
CA LYS A 251 -16.94 -7.94 -21.89
C LYS A 251 -16.53 -8.18 -20.43
N LEU A 252 -16.44 -7.11 -19.65
CA LEU A 252 -16.28 -7.22 -18.19
C LEU A 252 -17.63 -7.67 -17.55
N PRO A 253 -17.61 -8.57 -16.55
CA PRO A 253 -18.79 -8.83 -15.72
C PRO A 253 -19.18 -7.54 -14.97
N ALA A 254 -20.49 -7.29 -14.83
CA ALA A 254 -21.04 -6.07 -14.21
C ALA A 254 -20.50 -5.78 -12.77
N ALA A 255 -20.07 -6.81 -12.03
CA ALA A 255 -19.47 -6.67 -10.70
C ALA A 255 -18.05 -6.04 -10.71
N ALA A 256 -17.35 -6.02 -11.85
CA ALA A 256 -16.01 -5.44 -11.97
C ALA A 256 -16.04 -3.94 -12.32
N ALA A 257 -17.16 -3.42 -12.81
CA ALA A 257 -17.29 -2.01 -13.19
C ALA A 257 -17.19 -1.05 -12.01
N ASP A 258 -17.73 -1.43 -10.85
CA ASP A 258 -17.69 -0.62 -9.62
C ASP A 258 -16.28 -0.53 -9.00
N SER A 259 -15.40 -1.50 -9.25
CA SER A 259 -14.05 -1.50 -8.70
C SER A 259 -13.08 -0.63 -9.51
N VAL A 260 -13.34 -0.42 -10.81
CA VAL A 260 -12.50 0.43 -11.69
C VAL A 260 -12.53 1.90 -11.28
N GLU A 261 -13.68 2.39 -10.79
CA GLU A 261 -13.79 3.77 -10.29
C GLU A 261 -13.06 4.00 -8.96
N ARG A 262 -12.88 2.95 -8.13
CA ARG A 262 -12.21 3.05 -6.82
C ARG A 262 -10.71 3.26 -6.91
N PHE A 263 -10.04 2.69 -7.92
CA PHE A 263 -8.56 2.71 -7.99
C PHE A 263 -7.97 3.85 -8.83
N GLY A 264 -8.79 4.68 -9.47
CA GLY A 264 -8.37 5.85 -10.23
C GLY A 264 -7.39 5.52 -11.38
N LYS A 265 -7.76 5.86 -12.60
CA LYS A 265 -6.93 5.70 -13.82
C LYS A 265 -5.60 6.44 -13.65
N ARG A 266 -4.55 5.74 -13.26
CA ARG A 266 -3.16 6.22 -13.34
C ARG A 266 -2.25 5.07 -13.72
N THR A 267 -1.59 5.22 -14.86
CA THR A 267 -0.38 4.46 -15.18
C THR A 267 0.69 4.84 -14.17
N PRO A 268 1.17 3.93 -13.28
CA PRO A 268 2.39 4.20 -12.56
C PRO A 268 3.51 4.26 -13.60
N GLU A 269 4.25 5.36 -13.64
CA GLU A 269 5.52 5.37 -14.36
C GLU A 269 6.41 4.33 -13.68
N LEU A 270 6.78 3.31 -14.44
CA LEU A 270 7.68 2.27 -13.97
C LEU A 270 9.06 2.88 -13.67
N PRO A 271 9.77 2.40 -12.64
CA PRO A 271 11.13 2.82 -12.35
C PRO A 271 12.00 2.69 -13.60
N GLY A 272 12.68 3.76 -14.00
CA GLY A 272 13.60 3.91 -15.12
C GLY A 272 13.85 2.68 -15.96
N GLY A 273 13.17 2.56 -17.11
CA GLY A 273 13.45 1.53 -18.12
C GLY A 273 13.00 0.10 -17.79
N THR A 274 12.25 -0.12 -16.72
CA THR A 274 11.75 -1.46 -16.35
C THR A 274 10.71 -1.92 -17.37
N LYS A 275 10.92 -3.09 -17.96
CA LYS A 275 9.99 -3.74 -18.88
C LYS A 275 8.66 -4.00 -18.15
N CYS A 276 7.54 -3.62 -18.78
CA CYS A 276 6.21 -3.98 -18.26
C CYS A 276 6.08 -5.50 -18.16
N PRO A 277 5.53 -6.03 -17.05
CA PRO A 277 5.26 -7.45 -16.94
C PRO A 277 4.20 -7.90 -17.96
N GLU A 278 4.33 -9.13 -18.45
CA GLU A 278 3.25 -9.80 -19.17
C GLU A 278 2.16 -10.18 -18.17
N ILE A 279 0.93 -9.71 -18.37
CA ILE A 279 -0.20 -10.01 -17.49
C ILE A 279 -1.07 -11.07 -18.15
N SER A 280 -1.35 -12.15 -17.43
CA SER A 280 -2.17 -13.26 -17.92
C SER A 280 -3.26 -13.61 -16.93
N PHE A 281 -4.50 -13.71 -17.41
CA PHE A 281 -5.62 -14.22 -16.63
C PHE A 281 -5.83 -15.71 -16.91
N TYR A 282 -5.82 -16.52 -15.87
CA TYR A 282 -6.07 -17.96 -15.96
C TYR A 282 -7.56 -18.25 -15.74
N ARG A 283 -8.20 -18.90 -16.71
CA ARG A 283 -9.66 -19.13 -16.74
C ARG A 283 -10.09 -20.53 -16.36
N ASP A 284 -9.16 -21.50 -16.44
CA ASP A 284 -9.50 -22.88 -16.19
C ASP A 284 -9.60 -23.17 -14.70
N SER A 285 -10.62 -23.91 -14.31
CA SER A 285 -10.81 -24.32 -12.92
C SER A 285 -10.18 -25.69 -12.60
N ARG A 286 -9.79 -26.46 -13.63
CA ARG A 286 -9.19 -27.80 -13.49
C ARG A 286 -8.06 -28.01 -14.50
N PRO A 287 -6.79 -28.10 -14.03
CA PRO A 287 -6.36 -27.82 -12.65
C PRO A 287 -6.55 -26.33 -12.31
N ASN A 288 -6.71 -26.00 -11.03
CA ASN A 288 -6.67 -24.60 -10.60
C ASN A 288 -5.24 -24.06 -10.71
N LEU A 289 -5.07 -22.73 -10.66
CA LEU A 289 -3.78 -22.07 -10.87
C LEU A 289 -2.72 -22.52 -9.85
N PHE A 290 -3.09 -22.74 -8.59
CA PHE A 290 -2.22 -23.23 -7.53
C PHE A 290 -1.65 -24.63 -7.85
N ALA A 291 -2.50 -25.53 -8.37
CA ALA A 291 -2.08 -26.87 -8.78
C ALA A 291 -1.26 -26.86 -10.08
N LEU A 292 -1.63 -25.99 -11.04
CA LEU A 292 -0.94 -25.88 -12.32
C LEU A 292 0.55 -25.55 -12.15
N TYR A 293 0.88 -24.67 -11.20
CA TYR A 293 2.26 -24.28 -10.88
C TYR A 293 2.93 -25.19 -9.84
N GLY A 294 2.24 -26.25 -9.37
CA GLY A 294 2.77 -27.17 -8.37
C GLY A 294 3.12 -26.49 -7.04
N LEU A 295 2.39 -25.42 -6.69
CA LEU A 295 2.74 -24.56 -5.57
C LEU A 295 2.63 -25.27 -4.22
N ALA A 296 1.79 -26.29 -4.09
CA ALA A 296 1.68 -27.08 -2.86
C ALA A 296 3.02 -27.72 -2.48
N GLY A 297 3.63 -28.48 -3.40
CA GLY A 297 4.91 -29.14 -3.15
C GLY A 297 6.06 -28.15 -2.95
N LYS A 298 6.06 -27.06 -3.74
CA LYS A 298 7.07 -26.00 -3.61
C LYS A 298 6.98 -25.27 -2.26
N LEU A 299 5.76 -25.05 -1.77
CA LEU A 299 5.53 -24.44 -0.45
C LEU A 299 5.92 -25.39 0.68
N GLU A 300 5.59 -26.68 0.57
CA GLU A 300 6.04 -27.70 1.53
C GLU A 300 7.56 -27.77 1.59
N GLU A 301 8.24 -27.76 0.45
CA GLU A 301 9.71 -27.74 0.37
C GLU A 301 10.29 -26.48 1.03
N ALA A 302 9.70 -25.30 0.75
CA ALA A 302 10.14 -24.03 1.31
C ALA A 302 9.95 -23.93 2.84
N LEU A 303 8.99 -24.68 3.41
CA LEU A 303 8.70 -24.73 4.85
C LEU A 303 9.50 -25.80 5.59
N LEU A 304 10.33 -26.56 4.90
CA LEU A 304 11.21 -27.53 5.56
C LEU A 304 12.23 -26.80 6.43
N LYS A 305 12.45 -27.33 7.63
CA LYS A 305 13.50 -26.82 8.54
C LYS A 305 14.90 -26.92 7.94
N ARG A 306 15.13 -27.90 7.04
CA ARG A 306 16.42 -28.18 6.43
C ARG A 306 16.50 -27.61 5.02
N VAL A 307 17.48 -26.74 4.79
CA VAL A 307 17.77 -26.10 3.50
C VAL A 307 19.10 -26.63 2.98
N TRP A 308 19.08 -27.34 1.85
CA TRP A 308 20.28 -27.89 1.22
C TRP A 308 21.07 -26.82 0.47
N LEU A 309 22.37 -26.76 0.70
CA LEU A 309 23.29 -25.89 0.00
C LEU A 309 23.85 -26.56 -1.25
N LYS A 310 24.24 -25.76 -2.24
CA LYS A 310 24.88 -26.28 -3.48
C LYS A 310 26.20 -26.99 -3.21
N SER A 311 26.86 -26.71 -2.09
CA SER A 311 28.09 -27.33 -1.63
C SER A 311 27.92 -28.73 -1.07
N GLY A 312 26.66 -29.22 -0.91
CA GLY A 312 26.37 -30.52 -0.29
C GLY A 312 26.11 -30.43 1.22
N GLY A 313 26.37 -29.30 1.85
CA GLY A 313 25.98 -29.02 3.24
C GLY A 313 24.49 -28.62 3.34
N TYR A 314 24.00 -28.45 4.55
CA TYR A 314 22.64 -27.97 4.79
C TYR A 314 22.57 -27.03 6.00
N LEU A 315 21.54 -26.18 5.99
CA LEU A 315 21.16 -25.33 7.11
C LEU A 315 19.94 -25.96 7.80
N VAL A 316 19.91 -25.89 9.13
CA VAL A 316 18.70 -26.14 9.92
C VAL A 316 18.23 -24.81 10.47
N ILE A 317 17.01 -24.39 10.09
CA ILE A 317 16.43 -23.10 10.48
C ILE A 317 15.23 -23.40 11.39
N GLU A 318 15.31 -22.97 12.64
CA GLU A 318 14.26 -23.19 13.63
C GLU A 318 13.82 -21.87 14.27
N PRO A 319 12.58 -21.41 14.03
CA PRO A 319 12.02 -20.28 14.76
C PRO A 319 11.69 -20.73 16.20
N THR A 320 12.12 -19.93 17.16
CA THR A 320 11.78 -20.07 18.58
C THR A 320 10.95 -18.86 19.04
N GLU A 321 10.44 -18.86 20.28
CA GLU A 321 9.66 -17.73 20.81
C GLU A 321 10.42 -16.40 20.78
N ALA A 322 11.73 -16.41 20.97
CA ALA A 322 12.54 -15.21 21.13
C ALA A 322 13.48 -14.92 19.96
N LEU A 323 13.88 -15.93 19.17
CA LEU A 323 14.86 -15.78 18.10
C LEU A 323 14.74 -16.91 17.06
N THR A 324 15.36 -16.73 15.91
CA THR A 324 15.54 -17.81 14.94
C THR A 324 16.94 -18.38 15.07
N VAL A 325 17.03 -19.69 15.30
CA VAL A 325 18.31 -20.42 15.36
C VAL A 325 18.64 -20.97 13.97
N ILE A 326 19.85 -20.76 13.53
CA ILE A 326 20.37 -21.30 12.26
C ILE A 326 21.62 -22.10 12.57
N ASP A 327 21.55 -23.42 12.31
CA ASP A 327 22.68 -24.34 12.42
C ASP A 327 23.20 -24.68 11.03
N VAL A 328 24.52 -24.72 10.89
CA VAL A 328 25.21 -24.97 9.60
C VAL A 328 25.89 -26.32 9.67
N ASN A 329 25.53 -27.26 8.80
CA ASN A 329 26.05 -28.64 8.77
C ASN A 329 26.60 -28.98 7.39
#